data_3bb0e93b4dd15f06e2174001cf50a774
#
_entry.id   3bb0e93b4dd15f06e2174001cf50a774
#
_cell.length_a   1.000
_cell.length_b   1.000
_cell.length_c   1.000
_cell.angle_alpha   90.00
_cell.angle_beta   90.00
_cell.angle_gamma   90.00
#
_symmetry.space_group_name_H-M   'P 1'
#
loop_
_entity.id
_entity.type
_entity.pdbx_description
1 polymer ?
#
loop_
_entity_poly.entity_id
_entity_poly.type
_entity_poly.pdbx_seq_one_letter_code
_entity_poly.pdbx_strand_id
1 'polypeptide(L)'
;LGGIPSIHFAHWSLIDGGRRLLFVSNYDGSWESYLDDFIEKAASGLSAVWSNAVDFPPCRWLGLRSGGARHGLPFKRMARRSQTPTTVHYSAYPGQSLANVLSNTDLRRGLFADLDDHELQQWLLKL
;
A
#
# COMPACT_ATOMS: atom_id res chain seq x y z
N LEU A 1 -5.76 5.03 0.55
CA LEU A 1 -4.48 4.31 0.46
C LEU A 1 -3.27 5.27 0.37
N GLY A 2 -3.49 6.54 0.08
CA GLY A 2 -2.43 7.55 0.14
C GLY A 2 -1.90 7.70 1.57
N GLY A 3 -0.66 7.31 1.83
CA GLY A 3 -0.05 7.36 3.17
C GLY A 3 0.54 6.02 3.62
N ILE A 4 0.42 4.98 2.82
CA ILE A 4 1.16 3.74 3.03
C ILE A 4 2.43 3.81 2.16
N PRO A 5 3.61 4.00 2.76
CA PRO A 5 4.84 4.33 2.03
C PRO A 5 5.41 3.15 1.23
N SER A 6 4.89 1.95 1.44
CA SER A 6 5.32 0.74 0.74
C SER A 6 4.49 0.43 -0.52
N ILE A 7 3.39 1.15 -0.79
CA ILE A 7 2.50 0.86 -1.91
C ILE A 7 2.82 1.76 -3.10
N HIS A 8 3.22 1.18 -4.22
CA HIS A 8 3.37 1.88 -5.49
C HIS A 8 2.03 2.16 -6.14
N PHE A 9 1.24 1.10 -6.34
CA PHE A 9 -0.07 1.15 -6.98
C PHE A 9 -1.01 0.16 -6.33
N ALA A 10 -2.29 0.51 -6.26
CA ALA A 10 -3.34 -0.39 -5.84
C ALA A 10 -4.66 -0.03 -6.50
N HIS A 11 -5.44 -1.03 -6.89
CA HIS A 11 -6.78 -0.82 -7.44
C HIS A 11 -7.72 -1.97 -7.10
N TRP A 12 -9.01 -1.67 -7.16
CA TRP A 12 -10.09 -2.65 -7.03
C TRP A 12 -10.87 -2.73 -8.33
N SER A 13 -11.31 -3.94 -8.65
CA SER A 13 -12.21 -4.19 -9.76
C SER A 13 -13.28 -5.19 -9.36
N LEU A 14 -14.54 -4.91 -9.69
CA LEU A 14 -15.60 -5.89 -9.57
C LEU A 14 -15.57 -6.78 -10.82
N ILE A 15 -15.51 -8.08 -10.59
CA ILE A 15 -15.48 -9.10 -11.64
C ILE A 15 -16.64 -10.09 -11.46
N ASP A 16 -16.84 -10.98 -12.42
CA ASP A 16 -17.91 -12.00 -12.43
C ASP A 16 -19.31 -11.40 -12.21
N GLY A 17 -19.63 -10.32 -12.93
CA GLY A 17 -20.91 -9.64 -12.79
C GLY A 17 -21.13 -9.01 -11.42
N GLY A 18 -20.09 -8.52 -10.78
CA GLY A 18 -20.13 -7.87 -9.48
C GLY A 18 -20.12 -8.81 -8.27
N ARG A 19 -19.94 -10.10 -8.50
CA ARG A 19 -19.94 -11.11 -7.42
C ARG A 19 -18.59 -11.26 -6.72
N ARG A 20 -17.50 -10.82 -7.36
CA ARG A 20 -16.15 -10.94 -6.81
C ARG A 20 -15.44 -9.60 -6.89
N LEU A 21 -14.70 -9.30 -5.83
CA LEU A 21 -13.83 -8.13 -5.75
C LEU A 21 -12.39 -8.58 -5.98
N LEU A 22 -11.78 -8.11 -7.05
CA LEU A 22 -10.36 -8.26 -7.30
C LEU A 22 -9.64 -7.05 -6.71
N PHE A 23 -8.65 -7.31 -5.87
CA PHE A 23 -7.73 -6.31 -5.38
C PHE A 23 -6.32 -6.62 -5.87
N VAL A 24 -5.70 -5.67 -6.53
CA VAL A 24 -4.33 -5.79 -7.02
C VAL A 24 -3.50 -4.67 -6.44
N SER A 25 -2.32 -5.00 -5.92
CA SER A 25 -1.38 -4.02 -5.40
C SER A 25 0.07 -4.39 -5.73
N ASN A 26 0.89 -3.34 -5.95
CA ASN A 26 2.33 -3.45 -6.06
C ASN A 26 2.93 -2.74 -4.86
N TYR A 27 3.80 -3.41 -4.14
CA TYR A 27 4.35 -2.93 -2.88
C TYR A 27 5.81 -3.36 -2.69
N ASP A 28 6.52 -2.60 -1.86
CA ASP A 28 7.87 -2.93 -1.43
C ASP A 28 7.86 -3.83 -0.19
N GLY A 29 8.90 -4.64 -0.06
CA GLY A 29 9.13 -5.47 1.11
C GLY A 29 8.36 -6.79 1.11
N SER A 30 8.22 -7.38 2.30
CA SER A 30 7.52 -8.65 2.47
C SER A 30 6.01 -8.49 2.48
N TRP A 31 5.30 -9.54 2.11
CA TRP A 31 3.85 -9.60 2.20
C TRP A 31 3.33 -9.35 3.63
N GLU A 32 4.03 -9.88 4.62
CA GLU A 32 3.71 -9.72 6.04
C GLU A 32 3.80 -8.25 6.46
N SER A 33 4.92 -7.59 6.14
CA SER A 33 5.15 -6.17 6.44
C SER A 33 4.14 -5.27 5.73
N TYR A 34 3.89 -5.54 4.46
CA TYR A 34 2.88 -4.84 3.68
C TYR A 34 1.48 -4.93 4.32
N LEU A 35 1.06 -6.12 4.78
CA LEU A 35 -0.24 -6.26 5.44
C LEU A 35 -0.28 -5.62 6.83
N ASP A 36 0.83 -5.56 7.56
CA ASP A 36 0.89 -4.85 8.83
C ASP A 36 0.68 -3.34 8.63
N ASP A 37 1.39 -2.74 7.68
CA ASP A 37 1.18 -1.34 7.29
C ASP A 37 -0.27 -1.08 6.84
N PHE A 38 -0.84 -2.00 6.09
CA PHE A 38 -2.19 -1.91 5.59
C PHE A 38 -3.22 -1.93 6.73
N ILE A 39 -3.05 -2.85 7.69
CA ILE A 39 -3.92 -2.98 8.86
C ILE A 39 -3.78 -1.76 9.76
N GLU A 40 -2.55 -1.29 10.00
CA GLU A 40 -2.30 -0.17 10.90
C GLU A 40 -2.83 1.16 10.34
N LYS A 41 -2.54 1.44 9.06
CA LYS A 41 -2.78 2.77 8.47
C LYS A 41 -4.11 2.89 7.74
N ALA A 42 -4.70 1.79 7.32
CA ALA A 42 -5.92 1.79 6.51
C ALA A 42 -7.08 0.99 7.13
N ALA A 43 -7.02 0.65 8.41
CA ALA A 43 -7.99 -0.26 9.06
C ALA A 43 -9.46 0.11 8.84
N SER A 44 -9.82 1.38 8.93
CA SER A 44 -11.20 1.84 8.72
C SER A 44 -11.65 1.70 7.26
N GLY A 45 -10.83 2.14 6.32
CA GLY A 45 -11.11 2.02 4.89
C GLY A 45 -11.14 0.57 4.43
N LEU A 46 -10.23 -0.26 4.96
CA LEU A 46 -10.22 -1.69 4.71
C LEU A 46 -11.49 -2.37 5.21
N SER A 47 -11.89 -2.09 6.44
CA SER A 47 -13.10 -2.67 7.00
C SER A 47 -14.33 -2.28 6.19
N ALA A 48 -14.42 -1.05 5.69
CA ALA A 48 -15.53 -0.61 4.86
C ALA A 48 -15.66 -1.41 3.55
N VAL A 49 -14.54 -1.74 2.91
CA VAL A 49 -14.52 -2.50 1.66
C VAL A 49 -14.61 -4.01 1.93
N TRP A 50 -13.73 -4.54 2.77
CA TRP A 50 -13.57 -5.98 2.98
C TRP A 50 -14.67 -6.60 3.85
N SER A 51 -15.43 -5.81 4.64
CA SER A 51 -16.57 -6.32 5.39
C SER A 51 -17.69 -6.91 4.50
N ASN A 52 -17.65 -6.57 3.22
CA ASN A 52 -18.57 -7.16 2.23
C ASN A 52 -18.07 -8.52 1.67
N ALA A 53 -16.85 -8.91 2.01
CA ALA A 53 -16.30 -10.19 1.56
C ALA A 53 -16.76 -11.34 2.46
N VAL A 54 -16.96 -12.51 1.84
CA VAL A 54 -17.21 -13.77 2.56
C VAL A 54 -15.98 -14.07 3.43
N ASP A 55 -16.22 -14.60 4.63
CA ASP A 55 -15.18 -14.94 5.62
C ASP A 55 -14.41 -13.74 6.20
N PHE A 56 -14.88 -12.51 6.00
CA PHE A 56 -14.29 -11.38 6.71
C PHE A 56 -14.46 -11.57 8.22
N PRO A 57 -13.37 -11.42 9.00
CA PRO A 57 -13.45 -11.61 10.45
C PRO A 57 -14.47 -10.66 11.08
N PRO A 58 -15.38 -11.13 11.94
CA PRO A 58 -16.36 -10.28 12.58
C PRO A 58 -15.66 -9.18 13.40
N CYS A 59 -15.85 -7.93 12.98
CA CYS A 59 -15.38 -6.75 13.68
C CYS A 59 -16.52 -6.14 14.49
N ARG A 60 -16.36 -6.05 15.79
CA ARG A 60 -17.24 -5.22 16.61
C ARG A 60 -16.89 -3.76 16.35
N TRP A 61 -17.71 -3.04 15.55
CA TRP A 61 -17.50 -1.63 15.21
C TRP A 61 -16.30 -1.34 14.28
N LEU A 62 -16.46 -1.42 13.00
CA LEU A 62 -15.65 -0.80 11.92
C LEU A 62 -14.15 -0.50 12.26
N GLY A 63 -13.52 -1.30 13.09
CA GLY A 63 -12.09 -1.14 13.41
C GLY A 63 -11.72 0.02 14.34
N LEU A 64 -12.67 0.81 14.83
CA LEU A 64 -12.40 2.08 15.53
C LEU A 64 -11.98 1.96 17.00
N ARG A 65 -12.05 0.79 17.65
CA ARG A 65 -11.78 0.69 19.10
C ARG A 65 -11.07 -0.56 19.63
N SER A 66 -10.62 -1.44 18.81
CA SER A 66 -9.81 -2.56 19.33
C SER A 66 -8.55 -2.69 18.53
N GLY A 67 -7.43 -2.40 19.18
CA GLY A 67 -6.11 -2.37 18.61
C GLY A 67 -5.87 -3.39 17.51
N GLY A 68 -5.42 -2.91 16.36
CA GLY A 68 -5.26 -3.67 15.11
C GLY A 68 -4.54 -5.02 15.25
N ALA A 69 -3.76 -5.21 16.31
CA ALA A 69 -3.07 -6.45 16.61
C ALA A 69 -4.01 -7.65 16.89
N ARG A 70 -5.20 -7.43 17.48
CA ARG A 70 -6.14 -8.54 17.75
C ARG A 70 -6.90 -9.00 16.49
N HIS A 71 -7.04 -8.14 15.49
CA HIS A 71 -7.74 -8.43 14.23
C HIS A 71 -6.78 -8.66 13.05
N GLY A 72 -5.51 -8.34 13.20
CA GLY A 72 -4.50 -8.51 12.17
C GLY A 72 -4.34 -9.96 11.71
N LEU A 73 -4.23 -10.89 12.63
CA LEU A 73 -4.04 -12.32 12.30
C LEU A 73 -5.24 -12.93 11.56
N PRO A 74 -6.51 -12.75 11.99
CA PRO A 74 -7.66 -13.23 11.24
C PRO A 74 -7.74 -12.62 9.85
N PHE A 75 -7.49 -11.32 9.71
CA PHE A 75 -7.47 -10.66 8.42
C PHE A 75 -6.35 -11.20 7.51
N LYS A 76 -5.13 -11.35 8.02
CA LYS A 76 -4.02 -11.94 7.27
C LYS A 76 -4.34 -13.36 6.79
N ARG A 77 -4.99 -14.18 7.64
CA ARG A 77 -5.42 -15.54 7.25
C ARG A 77 -6.44 -15.50 6.12
N MET A 78 -7.45 -14.63 6.21
CA MET A 78 -8.43 -14.44 5.14
C MET A 78 -7.75 -13.99 3.85
N ALA A 79 -6.91 -12.96 3.91
CA ALA A 79 -6.18 -12.45 2.76
C ALA A 79 -5.32 -13.55 2.10
N ARG A 80 -4.61 -14.36 2.91
CA ARG A 80 -3.78 -15.47 2.41
C ARG A 80 -4.61 -16.55 1.70
N ARG A 81 -5.80 -16.89 2.21
CA ARG A 81 -6.69 -17.86 1.58
C ARG A 81 -7.29 -17.36 0.27
N SER A 82 -7.54 -16.05 0.19
CA SER A 82 -8.16 -15.40 -0.97
C SER A 82 -7.15 -14.96 -2.02
N GLN A 83 -5.85 -15.09 -1.72
CA GLN A 83 -4.78 -14.66 -2.61
C GLN A 83 -4.67 -15.57 -3.83
N THR A 84 -4.63 -14.96 -5.01
CA THR A 84 -4.28 -15.64 -6.25
C THR A 84 -2.81 -15.40 -6.54
N PRO A 85 -2.01 -16.44 -6.80
CA PRO A 85 -0.59 -16.28 -7.14
C PRO A 85 -0.44 -15.45 -8.41
N THR A 86 0.51 -14.50 -8.39
CA THR A 86 0.92 -13.79 -9.60
C THR A 86 1.77 -14.71 -10.44
N THR A 87 1.36 -14.95 -11.67
CA THR A 87 2.09 -15.81 -12.60
C THR A 87 3.30 -15.09 -13.21
N VAL A 88 3.14 -13.82 -13.55
CA VAL A 88 4.19 -12.97 -14.12
C VAL A 88 4.15 -11.61 -13.44
N HIS A 89 5.32 -11.15 -13.01
CA HIS A 89 5.51 -9.81 -12.49
C HIS A 89 6.54 -9.07 -13.36
N TYR A 90 6.17 -7.89 -13.81
CA TYR A 90 7.07 -6.99 -14.53
C TYR A 90 7.25 -5.70 -13.74
N SER A 91 8.49 -5.27 -13.59
CA SER A 91 8.83 -3.95 -13.07
C SER A 91 9.70 -3.21 -14.09
N ALA A 92 9.30 -1.99 -14.45
CA ALA A 92 10.11 -1.12 -15.28
C ALA A 92 11.35 -0.59 -14.54
N TYR A 93 11.36 -0.69 -13.21
CA TYR A 93 12.42 -0.18 -12.32
C TYR A 93 12.86 -1.27 -11.35
N PRO A 94 13.50 -2.36 -11.82
CA PRO A 94 13.92 -3.44 -10.94
C PRO A 94 14.88 -2.91 -9.88
N GLY A 95 14.64 -3.28 -8.62
CA GLY A 95 15.46 -2.88 -7.49
C GLY A 95 15.21 -1.45 -6.97
N GLN A 96 14.22 -0.72 -7.51
CA GLN A 96 13.84 0.60 -7.00
C GLN A 96 12.62 0.49 -6.08
N SER A 97 12.79 0.90 -4.84
CA SER A 97 11.67 1.09 -3.92
C SER A 97 10.88 2.35 -4.24
N LEU A 98 9.66 2.47 -3.71
CA LEU A 98 8.88 3.70 -3.82
C LEU A 98 9.65 4.91 -3.25
N ALA A 99 10.36 4.72 -2.15
CA ALA A 99 11.21 5.76 -1.56
C ALA A 99 12.29 6.24 -2.54
N ASN A 100 12.95 5.32 -3.24
CA ASN A 100 13.93 5.68 -4.28
C ASN A 100 13.29 6.45 -5.43
N VAL A 101 12.12 6.00 -5.91
CA VAL A 101 11.40 6.67 -7.01
C VAL A 101 11.01 8.10 -6.62
N LEU A 102 10.51 8.30 -5.39
CA LEU A 102 10.13 9.62 -4.90
C LEU A 102 11.35 10.53 -4.71
N SER A 103 12.44 10.01 -4.10
CA SER A 103 13.69 10.74 -3.94
C SER A 103 14.26 11.18 -5.30
N ASN A 104 14.35 10.27 -6.26
CA ASN A 104 14.81 10.59 -7.61
C ASN A 104 13.92 11.64 -8.29
N THR A 105 12.61 11.61 -8.03
CA THR A 105 11.68 12.62 -8.55
C THR A 105 11.96 14.00 -7.96
N ASP A 106 12.23 14.07 -6.65
CA ASP A 106 12.56 15.34 -5.97
C ASP A 106 13.91 15.88 -6.43
N LEU A 107 14.92 15.01 -6.58
CA LEU A 107 16.21 15.39 -7.14
C LEU A 107 16.06 15.96 -8.56
N ARG A 108 15.29 15.27 -9.39
CA ARG A 108 15.03 15.75 -10.76
C ARG A 108 14.33 17.10 -10.80
N ARG A 109 13.35 17.33 -9.91
CA ARG A 109 12.66 18.64 -9.84
C ARG A 109 13.63 19.76 -9.52
N GLY A 110 14.55 19.56 -8.56
CA GLY A 110 15.55 20.55 -8.22
C GLY A 110 16.53 20.89 -9.36
N LEU A 111 16.83 19.91 -10.24
CA LEU A 111 17.70 20.16 -11.40
C LEU A 111 17.12 21.17 -12.41
N PHE A 112 15.80 21.33 -12.44
CA PHE A 112 15.10 22.20 -13.38
C PHE A 112 14.38 23.36 -12.71
N ALA A 113 14.55 23.51 -11.39
CA ALA A 113 13.99 24.61 -10.62
C ALA A 113 14.96 25.79 -10.58
N ASP A 114 14.43 27.00 -10.52
CA ASP A 114 15.19 28.20 -10.23
C ASP A 114 15.28 28.33 -8.70
N LEU A 115 16.34 27.76 -8.12
CA LEU A 115 16.56 27.66 -6.70
C LEU A 115 17.39 28.85 -6.23
N ASP A 116 17.01 29.45 -5.11
CA ASP A 116 17.89 30.38 -4.42
C ASP A 116 19.08 29.64 -3.73
N ASP A 117 20.06 30.40 -3.21
CA ASP A 117 21.27 29.82 -2.61
C ASP A 117 20.97 28.88 -1.43
N HIS A 118 19.97 29.20 -0.62
CA HIS A 118 19.56 28.37 0.50
C HIS A 118 18.87 27.09 0.03
N GLU A 119 17.95 27.20 -0.90
CA GLU A 119 17.24 26.08 -1.51
C GLU A 119 18.21 25.15 -2.25
N LEU A 120 19.19 25.72 -2.96
CA LEU A 120 20.23 24.96 -3.65
C LEU A 120 21.07 24.16 -2.64
N GLN A 121 21.47 24.75 -1.52
CA GLN A 121 22.19 24.02 -0.47
C GLN A 121 21.36 22.86 0.09
N GLN A 122 20.06 23.08 0.38
CA GLN A 122 19.18 22.03 0.87
C GLN A 122 18.96 20.94 -0.15
N TRP A 123 18.91 21.27 -1.42
CA TRP A 123 18.79 20.28 -2.49
C TRP A 123 20.07 19.46 -2.66
N LEU A 124 21.25 20.09 -2.60
CA LEU A 124 22.54 19.40 -2.67
C LEU A 124 22.76 18.38 -1.54
N LEU A 125 22.17 18.62 -0.36
CA LEU A 125 22.23 17.68 0.77
C LEU A 125 21.41 16.38 0.53
N LYS A 126 20.60 16.32 -0.54
CA LYS A 126 19.83 15.13 -0.90
C LYS A 126 20.58 14.20 -1.86
N LEU A 127 21.68 14.65 -2.44
CA LEU A 127 22.54 13.85 -3.32
C LEU A 127 23.36 12.84 -2.54
#